data_77e426a4e4980b72416212fc992e2cea
#
_entry.id   77e426a4e4980b72416212fc992e2cea
#
_cell.length_a   1.000
_cell.length_b   1.000
_cell.length_c   1.000
_cell.angle_alpha   90.00
_cell.angle_beta   90.00
_cell.angle_gamma   90.00
#
_symmetry.space_group_name_H-M   'P 1'
#
loop_
_entity.id
_entity.type
_entity.pdbx_description
1 polymer ?
#
loop_
_entity_poly.entity_id
_entity_poly.type
_entity_poly.pdbx_seq_one_letter_code
_entity_poly.pdbx_strand_id
1 'polypeptide(L)' 'MEVSSPGLDRVLKKDKDLIRYNGRDVDIQLFKPINGSKQFTGALEGFTDTTIDFTINGESMTFERSAIAQIRLHLDF' A
#
# COMPACT_ATOMS: atom_id res chain seq x y z
N MET A 1 -19.89 19.59 2.81
CA MET A 1 -19.88 18.99 2.86
C MET A 1 -19.45 18.15 2.66
N GLU A 2 -19.26 18.00 2.63
CA GLU A 2 -18.83 17.16 2.53
C GLU A 2 -19.06 16.26 2.07
N VAL A 3 -19.10 16.46 1.49
CA VAL A 3 -19.41 15.32 1.20
C VAL A 3 -18.43 14.39 0.84
N SER A 4 -18.02 13.62 1.50
CA SER A 4 -17.01 12.71 1.18
C SER A 4 -17.57 11.61 0.36
N SER A 5 -16.76 10.95 -0.37
CA SER A 5 -17.15 9.83 -1.15
C SER A 5 -16.75 8.58 -0.42
N PRO A 6 -17.58 8.08 0.40
CA PRO A 6 -17.24 6.90 1.16
C PRO A 6 -17.02 5.74 0.21
N GLY A 7 -16.01 5.01 0.44
CA GLY A 7 -15.72 3.86 -0.37
C GLY A 7 -14.70 4.08 -1.45
N LEU A 8 -14.38 5.32 -1.74
CA LEU A 8 -13.34 5.60 -2.70
C LEU A 8 -11.96 5.61 -2.06
N ASP A 9 -11.92 5.81 -0.77
CA ASP A 9 -10.68 5.91 -0.04
C ASP A 9 -10.53 4.67 0.82
N ARG A 10 -9.79 3.72 0.34
CA ARG A 10 -9.63 2.45 1.03
C ARG A 10 -8.22 2.35 1.59
N VAL A 11 -8.10 2.62 2.87
CA VAL A 11 -6.83 2.50 3.57
C VAL A 11 -6.74 1.11 4.17
N LEU A 12 -5.65 0.41 3.87
CA LEU A 12 -5.44 -0.95 4.34
C LEU A 12 -4.60 -0.88 5.61
N LYS A 13 -5.23 -1.05 6.75
CA LYS A 13 -4.54 -0.93 8.03
C LYS A 13 -4.36 -2.25 8.74
N LYS A 14 -5.24 -3.20 8.50
CA LYS A 14 -5.24 -4.45 9.24
C LYS A 14 -4.72 -5.59 8.36
N ASP A 15 -4.24 -6.63 9.03
CA ASP A 15 -3.77 -7.80 8.31
C ASP A 15 -4.89 -8.40 7.45
N LYS A 16 -6.12 -8.31 7.92
CA LYS A 16 -7.26 -8.81 7.15
C LYS A 16 -7.38 -8.09 5.80
N ASP A 17 -7.13 -6.79 5.81
CA ASP A 17 -7.19 -6.02 4.58
C ASP A 17 -6.06 -6.44 3.64
N LEU A 18 -4.88 -6.69 4.19
CA LEU A 18 -3.75 -7.11 3.37
C LEU A 18 -4.01 -8.49 2.76
N ILE A 19 -4.62 -9.38 3.52
CA ILE A 19 -4.96 -10.71 3.01
C ILE A 19 -6.02 -10.59 1.92
N ARG A 20 -7.02 -9.77 2.15
CA ARG A 20 -8.13 -9.63 1.23
C ARG A 20 -7.69 -9.08 -0.11
N TYR A 21 -6.74 -8.14 -0.10
CA TYR A 21 -6.30 -7.47 -1.32
C TYR A 21 -4.92 -7.94 -1.77
N ASN A 22 -4.51 -9.10 -1.30
CA ASN A 22 -3.25 -9.68 -1.74
C ASN A 22 -3.29 -9.89 -3.26
N GLY A 23 -2.26 -9.43 -3.93
CA GLY A 23 -2.20 -9.52 -5.40
C GLY A 23 -2.83 -8.35 -6.11
N ARG A 24 -3.44 -7.42 -5.37
CA ARG A 24 -4.05 -6.24 -5.98
C ARG A 24 -3.08 -5.08 -5.96
N ASP A 25 -3.27 -4.17 -6.90
CA ASP A 25 -2.46 -2.96 -6.94
C ASP A 25 -2.83 -2.06 -5.77
N VAL A 26 -1.82 -1.58 -5.07
CA VAL A 26 -2.02 -0.69 -3.93
C VAL A 26 -1.07 0.48 -4.03
N ASP A 27 -1.45 1.58 -3.41
CA ASP A 27 -0.60 2.75 -3.29
C ASP A 27 0.03 2.74 -1.92
N ILE A 28 1.35 2.90 -1.86
CA ILE A 28 2.11 2.86 -0.63
C ILE A 28 2.63 4.26 -0.36
N GLN A 29 2.35 4.78 0.83
CA GLN A 29 2.94 6.05 1.27
C GLN A 29 3.92 5.80 2.38
N LEU A 30 5.07 6.43 2.29
CA LEU A 30 6.14 6.26 3.25
C LEU A 30 6.32 7.54 4.06
N PHE A 31 6.84 7.38 5.28
CA PHE A 31 7.18 8.54 6.08
C PHE A 31 8.38 9.28 5.54
N LYS A 32 9.31 8.55 4.94
CA LYS A 32 10.54 9.13 4.40
C LYS A 32 10.67 8.76 2.95
N PRO A 33 11.21 9.66 2.13
CA PRO A 33 11.36 9.37 0.71
C PRO A 33 12.45 8.34 0.47
N ILE A 34 12.23 7.51 -0.53
CA ILE A 34 13.23 6.58 -1.02
C ILE A 34 13.47 6.95 -2.48
N ASN A 35 14.71 7.22 -2.82
CA ASN A 35 15.07 7.66 -4.17
C ASN A 35 14.25 8.88 -4.60
N GLY A 36 13.96 9.76 -3.63
CA GLY A 36 13.25 10.98 -3.91
C GLY A 36 11.74 10.86 -3.99
N SER A 37 11.19 9.69 -3.69
CA SER A 37 9.76 9.48 -3.75
C SER A 37 9.25 8.89 -2.44
N LYS A 38 8.15 9.44 -1.96
CA LYS A 38 7.48 8.93 -0.77
C LYS A 38 6.33 8.01 -1.12
N GLN A 39 5.96 7.93 -2.37
CA GLN A 39 4.80 7.20 -2.80
C GLN A 39 5.17 6.23 -3.90
N PHE A 40 4.67 5.02 -3.78
CA PHE A 40 4.91 3.98 -4.78
C PHE A 40 3.60 3.26 -5.04
N THR A 41 3.48 2.72 -6.24
CA THR A 41 2.34 1.90 -6.62
C THR A 41 2.85 0.55 -7.05
N GLY A 42 2.29 -0.50 -6.49
CA GLY A 42 2.69 -1.86 -6.85
C GLY A 42 1.66 -2.86 -6.37
N ALA A 43 1.89 -4.11 -6.71
CA ALA A 43 1.01 -5.18 -6.31
C ALA A 43 1.44 -5.71 -4.95
N LEU A 44 0.47 -5.96 -4.10
CA LEU A 44 0.73 -6.52 -2.78
C LEU A 44 1.06 -7.99 -2.94
N GLU A 45 2.28 -8.39 -2.55
CA GLU A 45 2.72 -9.77 -2.66
C GLU A 45 2.43 -10.55 -1.39
N GLY A 46 2.75 -9.96 -0.26
CA GLY A 46 2.59 -10.62 1.00
C GLY A 46 3.09 -9.73 2.12
N PHE A 47 3.09 -10.26 3.32
CA PHE A 47 3.52 -9.48 4.47
C PHE A 47 3.95 -10.37 5.61
N THR A 48 4.72 -9.80 6.53
CA THR A 48 5.11 -10.46 7.77
C THR A 48 4.70 -9.54 8.92
N ASP A 49 5.11 -9.92 10.12
CA ASP A 49 4.81 -9.11 11.30
C ASP A 49 5.45 -7.74 11.23
N THR A 50 6.57 -7.62 10.53
CA THR A 50 7.34 -6.38 10.53
C THR A 50 7.52 -5.79 9.14
N THR A 51 7.29 -6.54 8.08
CA THR A 51 7.53 -6.07 6.72
C THR A 51 6.38 -6.42 5.81
N ILE A 52 6.32 -5.74 4.67
CA ILE A 52 5.33 -6.01 3.65
C ILE A 52 6.04 -6.02 2.30
N ASP A 53 5.73 -7.02 1.49
CA ASP A 53 6.34 -7.20 0.19
C ASP A 53 5.42 -6.70 -0.91
N PHE A 54 6.00 -6.01 -1.87
CA PHE A 54 5.26 -5.51 -3.02
C PHE A 54 6.04 -5.79 -4.30
N THR A 55 5.32 -5.91 -5.40
CA THR A 55 5.94 -5.98 -6.72
C THR A 55 5.72 -4.64 -7.41
N ILE A 56 6.79 -3.93 -7.66
CA ILE A 56 6.75 -2.61 -8.29
C ILE A 56 7.54 -2.69 -9.58
N ASN A 57 6.87 -2.44 -10.71
CA ASN A 57 7.51 -2.52 -12.03
C ASN A 57 8.15 -3.89 -12.29
N GLY A 58 7.52 -4.93 -11.76
CA GLY A 58 8.04 -6.28 -11.96
C GLY A 58 9.14 -6.68 -11.01
N GLU A 59 9.46 -5.85 -10.04
CA GLU A 59 10.51 -6.13 -9.07
C GLU A 59 9.92 -6.27 -7.68
N SER A 60 10.40 -7.27 -6.95
CA SER A 60 9.98 -7.45 -5.57
C SER A 60 10.68 -6.44 -4.68
N MET A 61 9.92 -5.75 -3.87
CA MET A 61 10.47 -4.80 -2.92
C MET A 61 9.84 -5.04 -1.55
N THR A 62 10.66 -4.94 -0.52
CA THR A 62 10.21 -5.15 0.85
C THR A 62 10.36 -3.85 1.60
N PHE A 63 9.30 -3.45 2.28
CA PHE A 63 9.31 -2.25 3.11
C PHE A 63 8.95 -2.63 4.54
N GLU A 64 9.57 -1.94 5.49
CA GLU A 64 9.22 -2.12 6.89
C GLU A 64 7.88 -1.46 7.17
N ARG A 65 7.04 -2.14 7.94
CA ARG A 65 5.73 -1.61 8.25
C ARG A 65 5.84 -0.26 8.99
N SER A 66 6.88 -0.10 9.80
CA SER A 66 7.08 1.15 10.51
C SER A 66 7.49 2.29 9.58
N ALA A 67 8.03 1.97 8.42
CA ALA A 67 8.39 2.99 7.44
C ALA A 67 7.21 3.38 6.56
N ILE A 68 6.17 2.58 6.54
CA ILE A 68 5.00 2.82 5.71
C ILE A 68 4.02 3.66 6.50
N ALA A 69 3.68 4.83 5.96
CA ALA A 69 2.70 5.70 6.60
C ALA A 69 1.30 5.15 6.42
N GLN A 70 0.99 4.74 5.19
CA GLN A 70 -0.30 4.11 4.93
C GLN A 70 -0.26 3.40 3.58
N ILE A 71 -1.19 2.49 3.41
CA ILE A 71 -1.38 1.75 2.16
C ILE A 71 -2.83 1.92 1.76
N ARG A 72 -3.06 2.25 0.50
CA ARG A 72 -4.40 2.40 -0.03
C ARG A 72 -4.59 1.47 -1.21
N LEU A 73 -5.82 1.01 -1.37
CA LEU A 73 -6.16 0.24 -2.54
C LEU A 73 -6.15 1.15 -3.76
N HIS A 74 -5.40 0.77 -4.78
CA HIS A 74 -5.33 1.54 -6.01
C HIS A 74 -6.57 1.21 -6.84
N LEU A 75 -7.39 2.22 -7.05
CA LEU A 75 -8.61 2.06 -7.83
C LEU A 75 -8.38 2.67 -9.22
N ASP A 76 -8.63 1.87 -10.22
CA ASP A 76 -8.45 2.28 -11.59
C ASP A 76 -9.81 2.50 -12.22
N PHE A 77 -10.15 3.73 -12.48
CA PHE A 77 -11.43 4.07 -13.10
C PHE A 77 -11.28 4.46 -14.54
#